data_c2dfb5855165d877ed96135f78b36751
#
_entry.id   c2dfb5855165d877ed96135f78b36751
#
_cell.length_a   1.000
_cell.length_b   1.000
_cell.length_c   1.000
_cell.angle_alpha   90.00
_cell.angle_beta   90.00
_cell.angle_gamma   90.00
#
_symmetry.space_group_name_H-M   'P 1'
#
loop_
_entity.id
_entity.type
_entity.pdbx_description
1 polymer ?
#
loop_
_entity_poly.entity_id
_entity_poly.type
_entity_poly.pdbx_seq_one_letter_code
_entity_poly.pdbx_strand_id
1 'polypeptide(L)'
;MYPSIKNIRYGIFVKNFLISLEDDFEIKKTILTKKTGFSKLLGYIGFYIRIVKALSEAKKEDLIYVHYPLFVAPLLCLFNRKYILNFHGSDITFNTSIRKVYSFFLKKIIIKYPIVIPSKYYEEIFLNRFKKFKEELLVYPSGGINSTIFKPLKTEPQTNQFVIGFVSNFIEKKGWRVLLDAIDILIEENAIPNISLRLVGDGPDKEEILKRLKNLNIPYTLRSNLSQAELAEEYNLLDVFVFPTYRVDESLGLVGLEAMSCGIPVIASNMGGPKGYINSGENGLLFNPKDADDLASKMMMYNSYTGDKKINMIRSAVKTAADYDSKKVKNELITFLKNQ
;
A
#
# COMPACT_ATOMS: atom_id res chain seq x y z
N MET A 1 13.70 0.01 -9.58
CA MET A 1 13.20 1.40 -9.61
C MET A 1 13.84 2.16 -8.45
N TYR A 2 14.19 3.44 -8.62
CA TYR A 2 14.85 4.22 -7.56
C TYR A 2 14.55 5.72 -7.74
N PRO A 3 14.40 6.51 -6.66
CA PRO A 3 14.17 7.95 -6.74
C PRO A 3 15.29 8.69 -7.45
N SER A 4 14.95 9.82 -8.06
CA SER A 4 15.90 10.79 -8.62
C SER A 4 15.46 12.21 -8.27
N ILE A 5 16.33 13.20 -8.44
CA ILE A 5 16.01 14.61 -8.15
C ILE A 5 14.71 15.05 -8.86
N LYS A 6 14.52 14.61 -10.12
CA LYS A 6 13.32 14.94 -10.92
C LYS A 6 12.09 14.07 -10.60
N ASN A 7 12.25 12.94 -9.90
CA ASN A 7 11.19 11.96 -9.62
C ASN A 7 11.39 11.36 -8.23
N ILE A 8 11.22 12.16 -7.19
CA ILE A 8 11.49 11.80 -5.79
C ILE A 8 10.63 10.62 -5.31
N ARG A 9 9.38 10.54 -5.77
CA ARG A 9 8.43 9.47 -5.35
C ARG A 9 8.63 8.13 -6.10
N TYR A 10 9.39 8.12 -7.21
CA TYR A 10 9.58 6.92 -8.02
C TYR A 10 10.47 5.90 -7.33
N GLY A 11 9.89 4.81 -6.84
CA GLY A 11 10.63 3.75 -6.15
C GLY A 11 11.13 4.12 -4.75
N ILE A 12 10.47 5.08 -4.08
CA ILE A 12 10.82 5.51 -2.72
C ILE A 12 10.82 4.32 -1.74
N PHE A 13 9.91 3.36 -1.92
CA PHE A 13 9.85 2.14 -1.11
C PHE A 13 11.12 1.28 -1.23
N VAL A 14 11.77 1.23 -2.42
CA VAL A 14 13.06 0.53 -2.59
C VAL A 14 14.17 1.29 -1.86
N LYS A 15 14.15 2.62 -1.88
CA LYS A 15 15.10 3.42 -1.12
C LYS A 15 14.94 3.18 0.39
N ASN A 16 13.72 3.24 0.89
CA ASN A 16 13.43 3.01 2.31
C ASN A 16 13.81 1.58 2.74
N PHE A 17 13.52 0.59 1.89
CA PHE A 17 13.95 -0.79 2.09
C PHE A 17 15.47 -0.91 2.23
N LEU A 18 16.24 -0.28 1.33
CA LEU A 18 17.71 -0.31 1.40
C LEU A 18 18.22 0.35 2.69
N ILE A 19 17.74 1.55 3.00
CA ILE A 19 18.11 2.26 4.23
C ILE A 19 17.82 1.40 5.48
N SER A 20 16.70 0.68 5.50
CA SER A 20 16.35 -0.17 6.64
C SER A 20 17.29 -1.36 6.85
N LEU A 21 18.09 -1.74 5.87
CA LEU A 21 18.98 -2.90 5.91
C LEU A 21 20.48 -2.54 5.93
N GLU A 22 20.86 -1.25 5.76
CA GLU A 22 22.26 -0.81 5.67
C GLU A 22 23.08 -1.15 6.95
N ASP A 23 22.43 -1.18 8.11
CA ASP A 23 23.08 -1.56 9.37
C ASP A 23 23.33 -3.08 9.52
N ASP A 24 22.58 -3.90 8.78
CA ASP A 24 22.58 -5.36 8.92
C ASP A 24 23.31 -6.08 7.79
N PHE A 25 23.49 -5.42 6.63
CA PHE A 25 24.08 -6.00 5.41
C PHE A 25 24.95 -5.02 4.63
N GLU A 26 26.05 -5.52 4.06
CA GLU A 26 26.78 -4.78 3.01
C GLU A 26 25.99 -4.84 1.70
N ILE A 27 25.51 -3.69 1.24
CA ILE A 27 24.57 -3.60 0.10
C ILE A 27 25.24 -2.99 -1.14
N LYS A 28 25.33 -3.79 -2.21
CA LYS A 28 25.62 -3.32 -3.57
C LYS A 28 24.32 -3.20 -4.36
N LYS A 29 24.10 -2.05 -5.05
CA LYS A 29 22.82 -1.76 -5.70
C LYS A 29 22.94 -1.53 -7.20
N THR A 30 22.09 -2.20 -7.98
CA THR A 30 21.87 -1.94 -9.40
C THR A 30 20.48 -1.35 -9.60
N ILE A 31 20.39 -0.07 -9.98
CA ILE A 31 19.16 0.70 -9.97
C ILE A 31 18.73 1.16 -11.36
N LEU A 32 17.39 1.26 -11.56
CA LEU A 32 16.76 1.89 -12.71
C LEU A 32 16.12 3.21 -12.27
N THR A 33 16.56 4.33 -12.87
CA THR A 33 15.92 5.64 -12.66
C THR A 33 14.89 5.92 -13.76
N LYS A 34 13.82 6.66 -13.41
CA LYS A 34 12.78 7.03 -14.37
C LYS A 34 13.33 8.00 -15.43
N LYS A 35 13.17 7.65 -16.70
CA LYS A 35 13.47 8.50 -17.87
C LYS A 35 12.24 8.55 -18.78
N THR A 36 12.18 9.53 -19.69
CA THR A 36 11.10 9.75 -20.65
C THR A 36 11.63 9.75 -22.09
N GLY A 37 10.74 9.54 -23.07
CA GLY A 37 11.09 9.59 -24.49
C GLY A 37 12.14 8.55 -24.89
N PHE A 38 12.96 8.86 -25.90
CA PHE A 38 14.03 7.98 -26.40
C PHE A 38 15.07 7.62 -25.34
N SER A 39 15.36 8.53 -24.41
CA SER A 39 16.26 8.26 -23.29
C SER A 39 15.76 7.14 -22.35
N LYS A 40 14.46 6.83 -22.37
CA LYS A 40 13.88 5.71 -21.63
C LYS A 40 14.38 4.37 -22.16
N LEU A 41 14.39 4.17 -23.50
CA LEU A 41 14.90 2.94 -24.13
C LEU A 41 16.37 2.72 -23.81
N LEU A 42 17.20 3.74 -24.02
CA LEU A 42 18.63 3.68 -23.68
C LEU A 42 18.85 3.41 -22.17
N GLY A 43 17.98 3.98 -21.33
CA GLY A 43 18.00 3.74 -19.89
C GLY A 43 17.76 2.28 -19.52
N TYR A 44 16.82 1.60 -20.20
CA TYR A 44 16.57 0.17 -20.00
C TYR A 44 17.74 -0.68 -20.51
N ILE A 45 18.25 -0.41 -21.71
CA ILE A 45 19.40 -1.15 -22.26
C ILE A 45 20.60 -1.04 -21.31
N GLY A 46 20.95 0.16 -20.88
CA GLY A 46 22.04 0.36 -19.92
C GLY A 46 21.77 -0.28 -18.55
N PHE A 47 20.51 -0.37 -18.13
CA PHE A 47 20.14 -1.06 -16.92
C PHE A 47 20.34 -2.59 -17.04
N TYR A 48 19.92 -3.21 -18.15
CA TYR A 48 20.16 -4.63 -18.39
C TYR A 48 21.65 -4.97 -18.48
N ILE A 49 22.46 -4.13 -19.14
CA ILE A 49 23.93 -4.31 -19.18
C ILE A 49 24.50 -4.29 -17.74
N ARG A 50 24.07 -3.36 -16.89
CA ARG A 50 24.54 -3.29 -15.50
C ARG A 50 24.08 -4.51 -14.68
N ILE A 51 22.90 -5.06 -14.95
CA ILE A 51 22.44 -6.31 -14.31
C ILE A 51 23.37 -7.46 -14.70
N VAL A 52 23.63 -7.65 -16.00
CA VAL A 52 24.53 -8.71 -16.49
C VAL A 52 25.90 -8.59 -15.83
N LYS A 53 26.47 -7.38 -15.79
CA LYS A 53 27.73 -7.11 -15.13
C LYS A 53 27.68 -7.47 -13.64
N ALA A 54 26.66 -7.00 -12.91
CA ALA A 54 26.50 -7.29 -11.49
C ALA A 54 26.34 -8.80 -11.21
N LEU A 55 25.60 -9.52 -12.06
CA LEU A 55 25.41 -10.98 -11.92
C LEU A 55 26.69 -11.76 -12.25
N SER A 56 27.51 -11.29 -13.18
CA SER A 56 28.80 -11.93 -13.49
C SER A 56 29.84 -11.69 -12.41
N GLU A 57 29.84 -10.53 -11.76
CA GLU A 57 30.77 -10.17 -10.67
C GLU A 57 30.34 -10.74 -9.31
N ALA A 58 29.08 -11.05 -9.13
CA ALA A 58 28.56 -11.61 -7.89
C ALA A 58 29.23 -12.97 -7.58
N LYS A 59 29.58 -13.16 -6.31
CA LYS A 59 30.11 -14.44 -5.81
C LYS A 59 28.97 -15.46 -5.60
N LYS A 60 29.29 -16.73 -5.41
CA LYS A 60 28.27 -17.78 -5.18
C LYS A 60 27.54 -17.63 -3.86
N GLU A 61 28.22 -17.09 -2.86
CA GLU A 61 27.69 -16.82 -1.52
C GLU A 61 26.85 -15.54 -1.45
N ASP A 62 26.96 -14.62 -2.43
CA ASP A 62 26.21 -13.39 -2.44
C ASP A 62 24.71 -13.66 -2.62
N LEU A 63 23.91 -13.04 -1.76
CA LEU A 63 22.44 -13.06 -1.84
C LEU A 63 21.94 -11.93 -2.70
N ILE A 64 21.24 -12.25 -3.78
CA ILE A 64 20.76 -11.26 -4.75
C ILE A 64 19.26 -11.02 -4.56
N TYR A 65 18.90 -9.87 -3.99
CA TYR A 65 17.52 -9.48 -3.76
C TYR A 65 16.95 -8.72 -4.97
N VAL A 66 15.91 -9.25 -5.59
CA VAL A 66 15.39 -8.77 -6.88
C VAL A 66 14.01 -8.16 -6.72
N HIS A 67 13.91 -6.83 -6.80
CA HIS A 67 12.62 -6.13 -6.89
C HIS A 67 12.05 -6.20 -8.31
N TYR A 68 10.76 -6.51 -8.45
CA TYR A 68 10.06 -6.67 -9.73
C TYR A 68 10.68 -7.76 -10.62
N PRO A 69 10.74 -9.03 -10.19
CA PRO A 69 11.46 -10.08 -10.88
C PRO A 69 10.95 -10.38 -12.29
N LEU A 70 9.69 -10.10 -12.61
CA LEU A 70 9.07 -10.43 -13.90
C LEU A 70 9.95 -10.02 -15.10
N PHE A 71 10.36 -8.75 -15.16
CA PHE A 71 11.07 -8.24 -16.34
C PHE A 71 12.55 -8.63 -16.41
N VAL A 72 13.14 -9.04 -15.32
CA VAL A 72 14.54 -9.48 -15.26
C VAL A 72 14.68 -11.00 -15.26
N ALA A 73 13.58 -11.74 -15.16
CA ALA A 73 13.57 -13.21 -15.12
C ALA A 73 14.37 -13.88 -16.23
N PRO A 74 14.34 -13.42 -17.51
CA PRO A 74 15.18 -14.02 -18.55
C PRO A 74 16.67 -13.98 -18.22
N LEU A 75 17.18 -12.87 -17.68
CA LEU A 75 18.58 -12.74 -17.28
C LEU A 75 18.90 -13.62 -16.06
N LEU A 76 18.01 -13.67 -15.07
CA LEU A 76 18.21 -14.48 -13.88
C LEU A 76 18.33 -15.98 -14.21
N CYS A 77 17.67 -16.43 -15.27
CA CYS A 77 17.78 -17.82 -15.77
C CYS A 77 19.18 -18.16 -16.33
N LEU A 78 19.97 -17.17 -16.75
CA LEU A 78 21.29 -17.37 -17.36
C LEU A 78 22.42 -17.54 -16.33
N PHE A 79 22.18 -17.14 -15.08
CA PHE A 79 23.18 -17.13 -14.02
C PHE A 79 22.74 -18.04 -12.85
N ASN A 80 23.60 -18.93 -12.41
CA ASN A 80 23.35 -19.77 -11.23
C ASN A 80 23.81 -19.01 -9.97
N ARG A 81 22.90 -18.27 -9.35
CA ARG A 81 23.13 -17.45 -8.14
C ARG A 81 22.01 -17.69 -7.14
N LYS A 82 22.19 -17.24 -5.90
CA LYS A 82 21.15 -17.21 -4.87
C LYS A 82 20.28 -15.98 -5.03
N TYR A 83 19.00 -16.17 -5.34
CA TYR A 83 18.05 -15.07 -5.53
C TYR A 83 16.99 -15.07 -4.45
N ILE A 84 16.52 -13.87 -4.09
CA ILE A 84 15.22 -13.64 -3.44
C ILE A 84 14.38 -12.79 -4.36
N LEU A 85 13.15 -13.23 -4.65
CA LEU A 85 12.27 -12.60 -5.62
C LEU A 85 11.17 -11.81 -4.93
N ASN A 86 11.28 -10.47 -4.91
CA ASN A 86 10.32 -9.59 -4.27
C ASN A 86 9.33 -9.02 -5.29
N PHE A 87 8.07 -9.41 -5.14
CA PHE A 87 6.93 -8.98 -5.95
C PHE A 87 6.24 -7.75 -5.33
N HIS A 88 5.62 -6.92 -6.19
CA HIS A 88 4.98 -5.66 -5.79
C HIS A 88 3.52 -5.53 -6.24
N GLY A 89 2.86 -6.64 -6.57
CA GLY A 89 1.46 -6.69 -6.99
C GLY A 89 1.27 -6.61 -8.50
N SER A 90 1.70 -5.55 -9.17
CA SER A 90 1.55 -5.41 -10.63
C SER A 90 2.33 -6.43 -11.45
N ASP A 91 3.29 -7.09 -10.87
CA ASP A 91 4.06 -8.20 -11.43
C ASP A 91 3.50 -9.58 -11.05
N ILE A 92 2.46 -9.62 -10.22
CA ILE A 92 1.66 -10.81 -9.93
C ILE A 92 0.39 -10.84 -10.81
N THR A 93 -0.30 -9.69 -10.95
CA THR A 93 -1.63 -9.58 -11.59
C THR A 93 -1.59 -9.19 -13.07
N PHE A 94 -0.47 -9.33 -13.73
CA PHE A 94 -0.29 -8.90 -15.13
C PHE A 94 -1.15 -9.68 -16.15
N ASN A 95 -1.61 -8.97 -17.20
CA ASN A 95 -2.46 -9.52 -18.25
C ASN A 95 -2.11 -9.03 -19.67
N THR A 96 -0.85 -8.69 -19.96
CA THR A 96 -0.41 -8.27 -21.30
C THR A 96 0.41 -9.35 -21.99
N SER A 97 0.37 -9.39 -23.33
CA SER A 97 1.06 -10.40 -24.14
C SER A 97 2.57 -10.45 -23.88
N ILE A 98 3.22 -9.29 -23.80
CA ILE A 98 4.65 -9.20 -23.44
C ILE A 98 4.94 -9.81 -22.07
N ARG A 99 4.10 -9.53 -21.08
CA ARG A 99 4.27 -10.09 -19.74
C ARG A 99 4.04 -11.60 -19.69
N LYS A 100 3.23 -12.15 -20.59
CA LYS A 100 3.08 -13.61 -20.73
C LYS A 100 4.38 -14.29 -21.17
N VAL A 101 5.15 -13.68 -22.08
CA VAL A 101 6.47 -14.17 -22.49
C VAL A 101 7.45 -14.17 -21.30
N TYR A 102 7.53 -13.07 -20.58
CA TYR A 102 8.38 -12.98 -19.38
C TYR A 102 7.95 -13.98 -18.28
N SER A 103 6.67 -14.30 -18.18
CA SER A 103 6.16 -15.24 -17.19
C SER A 103 6.64 -16.67 -17.42
N PHE A 104 6.99 -17.05 -18.63
CA PHE A 104 7.61 -18.36 -18.93
C PHE A 104 8.95 -18.50 -18.19
N PHE A 105 9.80 -17.48 -18.27
CA PHE A 105 11.08 -17.48 -17.55
C PHE A 105 10.87 -17.33 -16.03
N LEU A 106 9.90 -16.51 -15.63
CA LEU A 106 9.56 -16.32 -14.23
C LEU A 106 9.16 -17.65 -13.58
N LYS A 107 8.33 -18.47 -14.22
CA LYS A 107 7.93 -19.78 -13.70
C LYS A 107 9.12 -20.71 -13.43
N LYS A 108 10.21 -20.61 -14.20
CA LYS A 108 11.42 -21.42 -13.99
C LYS A 108 12.18 -21.03 -12.74
N ILE A 109 12.12 -19.77 -12.33
CA ILE A 109 12.88 -19.28 -11.16
C ILE A 109 12.06 -19.30 -9.87
N ILE A 110 10.74 -19.08 -9.91
CA ILE A 110 9.90 -19.05 -8.71
C ILE A 110 9.84 -20.40 -7.97
N ILE A 111 10.03 -21.53 -8.66
CA ILE A 111 10.08 -22.87 -8.04
C ILE A 111 11.42 -23.16 -7.34
N LYS A 112 12.44 -22.33 -7.56
CA LYS A 112 13.80 -22.55 -7.05
C LYS A 112 14.18 -21.60 -5.93
N TYR A 113 13.56 -20.43 -5.86
CA TYR A 113 14.05 -19.33 -5.02
C TYR A 113 12.96 -18.81 -4.09
N PRO A 114 13.35 -18.38 -2.90
CA PRO A 114 12.46 -17.76 -1.92
C PRO A 114 11.74 -16.54 -2.49
N ILE A 115 10.49 -16.36 -2.06
CA ILE A 115 9.58 -15.33 -2.56
C ILE A 115 9.26 -14.35 -1.45
N VAL A 116 9.22 -13.06 -1.79
CA VAL A 116 8.69 -11.99 -0.94
C VAL A 116 7.52 -11.32 -1.63
N ILE A 117 6.42 -11.15 -0.94
CA ILE A 117 5.18 -10.55 -1.46
C ILE A 117 4.67 -9.45 -0.51
N PRO A 118 3.88 -8.47 -1.03
CA PRO A 118 3.55 -7.28 -0.25
C PRO A 118 2.41 -7.43 0.76
N SER A 119 1.56 -8.46 0.65
CA SER A 119 0.40 -8.64 1.55
C SER A 119 -0.20 -10.05 1.47
N LYS A 120 -1.01 -10.41 2.47
CA LYS A 120 -1.78 -11.67 2.50
C LYS A 120 -2.75 -11.79 1.31
N TYR A 121 -3.32 -10.69 0.82
CA TYR A 121 -4.13 -10.68 -0.40
C TYR A 121 -3.33 -11.17 -1.62
N TYR A 122 -2.09 -10.72 -1.77
CA TYR A 122 -1.24 -11.18 -2.86
C TYR A 122 -0.63 -12.56 -2.61
N GLU A 123 -0.51 -13.00 -1.36
CA GLU A 123 -0.15 -14.39 -1.03
C GLU A 123 -1.12 -15.38 -1.66
N GLU A 124 -2.41 -15.18 -1.42
CA GLU A 124 -3.47 -16.03 -1.97
C GLU A 124 -3.45 -16.05 -3.52
N ILE A 125 -3.38 -14.88 -4.15
CA ILE A 125 -3.30 -14.77 -5.61
C ILE A 125 -2.04 -15.45 -6.16
N PHE A 126 -0.90 -15.27 -5.49
CA PHE A 126 0.38 -15.83 -5.91
C PHE A 126 0.37 -17.35 -5.83
N LEU A 127 -0.07 -17.93 -4.71
CA LEU A 127 -0.15 -19.37 -4.49
C LEU A 127 -1.09 -20.04 -5.51
N ASN A 128 -2.26 -19.43 -5.75
CA ASN A 128 -3.21 -19.93 -6.75
C ASN A 128 -2.63 -19.89 -8.18
N ARG A 129 -1.87 -18.83 -8.51
CA ARG A 129 -1.32 -18.66 -9.86
C ARG A 129 -0.11 -19.54 -10.14
N PHE A 130 0.78 -19.69 -9.16
CA PHE A 130 2.09 -20.33 -9.36
C PHE A 130 2.24 -21.67 -8.63
N LYS A 131 1.27 -22.06 -7.82
CA LYS A 131 1.29 -23.31 -7.03
C LYS A 131 2.58 -23.47 -6.21
N LYS A 132 3.12 -22.35 -5.68
CA LYS A 132 4.31 -22.34 -4.83
C LYS A 132 3.94 -22.76 -3.41
N PHE A 133 4.84 -23.49 -2.73
CA PHE A 133 4.67 -23.86 -1.33
C PHE A 133 4.80 -22.65 -0.40
N LYS A 134 4.01 -22.64 0.65
CA LYS A 134 3.89 -21.49 1.57
C LYS A 134 5.16 -21.27 2.38
N GLU A 135 5.90 -22.32 2.70
CA GLU A 135 7.13 -22.29 3.51
C GLU A 135 8.25 -21.47 2.88
N GLU A 136 8.23 -21.32 1.56
CA GLU A 136 9.24 -20.57 0.80
C GLU A 136 8.82 -19.12 0.52
N LEU A 137 7.81 -18.62 1.23
CA LEU A 137 7.21 -17.31 0.97
C LEU A 137 7.16 -16.47 2.25
N LEU A 138 7.67 -15.23 2.15
CA LEU A 138 7.54 -14.21 3.18
C LEU A 138 6.55 -13.14 2.73
N VAL A 139 5.57 -12.82 3.58
CA VAL A 139 4.77 -11.60 3.45
C VAL A 139 5.54 -10.45 4.09
N TYR A 140 6.04 -9.53 3.25
CA TYR A 140 6.76 -8.33 3.71
C TYR A 140 5.94 -7.09 3.36
N PRO A 141 5.22 -6.50 4.33
CA PRO A 141 4.22 -5.46 4.10
C PRO A 141 4.85 -4.07 3.87
N SER A 142 5.63 -3.94 2.81
CA SER A 142 6.21 -2.65 2.34
C SER A 142 7.03 -1.87 3.39
N GLY A 143 7.59 -2.57 4.36
CA GLY A 143 8.36 -1.98 5.47
C GLY A 143 7.54 -1.63 6.70
N GLY A 144 6.23 -1.89 6.67
CA GLY A 144 5.33 -1.64 7.80
C GLY A 144 5.06 -0.17 8.08
N ILE A 145 4.49 0.11 9.25
CA ILE A 145 4.15 1.44 9.74
C ILE A 145 4.98 1.79 10.99
N ASN A 146 5.23 3.07 11.19
CA ASN A 146 5.93 3.54 12.39
C ASN A 146 4.93 3.77 13.54
N SER A 147 4.70 2.77 14.38
CA SER A 147 3.78 2.83 15.53
C SER A 147 4.21 3.81 16.64
N THR A 148 5.45 4.32 16.60
CA THR A 148 5.85 5.39 17.53
C THR A 148 5.30 6.75 17.13
N ILE A 149 5.02 6.94 15.83
CA ILE A 149 4.41 8.14 15.25
C ILE A 149 2.89 7.95 15.13
N PHE A 150 2.46 6.90 14.42
CA PHE A 150 1.04 6.59 14.24
C PHE A 150 0.53 5.82 15.46
N LYS A 151 -0.08 6.52 16.39
CA LYS A 151 -0.64 5.98 17.64
C LYS A 151 -1.83 6.82 18.08
N PRO A 152 -2.72 6.28 18.92
CA PRO A 152 -3.79 7.07 19.51
C PRO A 152 -3.21 8.24 20.34
N LEU A 153 -3.66 9.43 20.06
CA LEU A 153 -3.38 10.63 20.86
C LEU A 153 -4.58 10.89 21.77
N LYS A 154 -4.35 11.46 22.95
CA LYS A 154 -5.42 11.97 23.79
C LYS A 154 -5.90 13.29 23.17
N THR A 155 -6.91 13.21 22.33
CA THR A 155 -7.59 14.39 21.79
C THR A 155 -8.98 14.46 22.44
N GLU A 156 -9.31 15.63 23.01
CA GLU A 156 -10.70 15.91 23.39
C GLU A 156 -11.56 15.89 22.10
N PRO A 157 -12.77 15.34 22.10
CA PRO A 157 -13.68 15.45 20.97
C PRO A 157 -13.91 16.93 20.67
N GLN A 158 -13.34 17.41 19.57
CA GLN A 158 -13.33 18.87 19.30
C GLN A 158 -14.66 19.40 18.76
N THR A 159 -15.55 18.53 18.29
CA THR A 159 -16.82 18.94 17.70
C THR A 159 -17.87 17.84 17.80
N ASN A 160 -19.15 18.22 17.74
CA ASN A 160 -20.27 17.30 17.58
C ASN A 160 -20.45 16.90 16.09
N GLN A 161 -19.34 16.70 15.38
CA GLN A 161 -19.31 16.35 13.97
C GLN A 161 -18.89 14.89 13.77
N PHE A 162 -19.40 14.25 12.73
CA PHE A 162 -18.89 12.98 12.25
C PHE A 162 -17.81 13.25 11.18
N VAL A 163 -16.54 13.06 11.58
CA VAL A 163 -15.37 13.44 10.78
C VAL A 163 -14.88 12.27 9.93
N ILE A 164 -15.00 12.39 8.62
CA ILE A 164 -14.59 11.37 7.64
C ILE A 164 -13.25 11.78 7.03
N GLY A 165 -12.27 10.87 7.07
CA GLY A 165 -10.94 11.09 6.52
C GLY A 165 -10.66 10.39 5.20
N PHE A 166 -9.88 11.05 4.34
CA PHE A 166 -9.35 10.48 3.09
C PHE A 166 -7.91 10.94 2.87
N VAL A 167 -6.98 10.00 2.80
CA VAL A 167 -5.55 10.27 2.56
C VAL A 167 -5.09 9.52 1.32
N SER A 168 -4.69 10.24 0.26
CA SER A 168 -4.31 9.60 -0.99
C SER A 168 -3.55 10.52 -1.94
N ASN A 169 -2.92 9.93 -2.97
CA ASN A 169 -2.64 10.66 -4.20
C ASN A 169 -3.95 10.87 -4.97
N PHE A 170 -4.27 12.12 -5.35
CA PHE A 170 -5.53 12.49 -5.99
C PHE A 170 -5.54 12.08 -7.46
N ILE A 171 -5.89 10.81 -7.68
CA ILE A 171 -6.15 10.17 -8.96
C ILE A 171 -7.45 9.38 -8.87
N GLU A 172 -8.20 9.32 -9.93
CA GLU A 172 -9.54 8.71 -9.99
C GLU A 172 -9.56 7.29 -9.39
N LYS A 173 -8.58 6.44 -9.73
CA LYS A 173 -8.50 5.05 -9.23
C LYS A 173 -8.31 4.93 -7.72
N LYS A 174 -8.02 6.01 -7.01
CA LYS A 174 -8.02 6.04 -5.54
C LYS A 174 -9.42 6.24 -4.96
N GLY A 175 -10.43 6.43 -5.80
CA GLY A 175 -11.84 6.36 -5.45
C GLY A 175 -12.40 7.62 -4.80
N TRP A 176 -11.75 8.77 -4.95
CA TRP A 176 -12.25 10.02 -4.39
C TRP A 176 -13.66 10.38 -4.89
N ARG A 177 -14.02 10.02 -6.17
CA ARG A 177 -15.39 10.20 -6.68
C ARG A 177 -16.38 9.36 -5.90
N VAL A 178 -16.06 8.08 -5.70
CA VAL A 178 -16.93 7.15 -4.94
C VAL A 178 -17.17 7.67 -3.52
N LEU A 179 -16.15 8.26 -2.88
CA LEU A 179 -16.31 8.90 -1.58
C LEU A 179 -17.28 10.09 -1.66
N LEU A 180 -17.05 11.02 -2.60
CA LEU A 180 -17.87 12.22 -2.68
C LEU A 180 -19.32 11.91 -3.12
N ASP A 181 -19.52 10.93 -3.99
CA ASP A 181 -20.85 10.45 -4.37
C ASP A 181 -21.57 9.80 -3.17
N ALA A 182 -20.86 9.02 -2.34
CA ALA A 182 -21.43 8.49 -1.10
C ALA A 182 -21.79 9.59 -0.08
N ILE A 183 -21.01 10.67 -0.03
CA ILE A 183 -21.33 11.84 0.82
C ILE A 183 -22.59 12.57 0.30
N ASP A 184 -22.75 12.71 -1.02
CA ASP A 184 -23.99 13.28 -1.59
C ASP A 184 -25.21 12.47 -1.12
N ILE A 185 -25.16 11.14 -1.18
CA ILE A 185 -26.24 10.25 -0.70
C ILE A 185 -26.54 10.50 0.78
N LEU A 186 -25.50 10.56 1.63
CA LEU A 186 -25.68 10.80 3.07
C LEU A 186 -26.32 12.15 3.38
N ILE A 187 -26.04 13.18 2.58
CA ILE A 187 -26.61 14.52 2.71
C ILE A 187 -28.07 14.51 2.24
N GLU A 188 -28.36 13.95 1.07
CA GLU A 188 -29.71 13.86 0.49
C GLU A 188 -30.68 13.09 1.39
N GLU A 189 -30.22 12.00 1.97
CA GLU A 189 -31.00 11.18 2.91
C GLU A 189 -31.06 11.76 4.34
N ASN A 190 -30.29 12.83 4.61
CA ASN A 190 -30.09 13.34 5.99
C ASN A 190 -29.71 12.22 7.00
N ALA A 191 -28.92 11.26 6.55
CA ALA A 191 -28.66 10.00 7.23
C ALA A 191 -27.69 10.15 8.41
N ILE A 192 -26.71 11.06 8.30
CA ILE A 192 -25.74 11.37 9.35
C ILE A 192 -25.69 12.89 9.53
N PRO A 193 -26.09 13.40 10.71
CA PRO A 193 -26.02 14.84 10.97
C PRO A 193 -24.56 15.31 11.16
N ASN A 194 -24.30 16.56 10.83
CA ASN A 194 -23.03 17.24 11.09
C ASN A 194 -21.79 16.52 10.49
N ILE A 195 -21.86 16.05 9.25
CA ILE A 195 -20.72 15.47 8.54
C ILE A 195 -19.66 16.56 8.27
N SER A 196 -18.39 16.20 8.45
CA SER A 196 -17.25 16.98 7.95
C SER A 196 -16.20 16.08 7.30
N LEU A 197 -15.43 16.65 6.36
CA LEU A 197 -14.42 15.92 5.59
C LEU A 197 -13.00 16.45 5.89
N ARG A 198 -12.07 15.53 6.07
CA ARG A 198 -10.62 15.84 6.14
C ARG A 198 -9.90 15.08 5.04
N LEU A 199 -9.37 15.82 4.06
CA LEU A 199 -8.65 15.26 2.93
C LEU A 199 -7.17 15.63 3.01
N VAL A 200 -6.30 14.64 2.85
CA VAL A 200 -4.85 14.86 2.75
C VAL A 200 -4.32 14.25 1.47
N GLY A 201 -3.71 15.06 0.63
CA GLY A 201 -3.14 14.58 -0.61
C GLY A 201 -2.89 15.66 -1.64
N ASP A 202 -2.42 15.20 -2.79
CA ASP A 202 -2.19 16.01 -3.98
C ASP A 202 -2.25 15.12 -5.23
N GLY A 203 -2.46 15.71 -6.39
CA GLY A 203 -2.50 14.95 -7.63
C GLY A 203 -3.23 15.67 -8.75
N PRO A 204 -3.29 15.04 -9.95
CA PRO A 204 -3.90 15.66 -11.13
C PRO A 204 -5.38 16.01 -10.95
N ASP A 205 -6.12 15.28 -10.09
CA ASP A 205 -7.56 15.47 -9.92
C ASP A 205 -7.91 16.50 -8.82
N LYS A 206 -6.90 17.20 -8.25
CA LYS A 206 -7.09 18.12 -7.11
C LYS A 206 -8.12 19.21 -7.37
N GLU A 207 -8.05 19.84 -8.55
CA GLU A 207 -8.97 20.93 -8.92
C GLU A 207 -10.42 20.43 -9.02
N GLU A 208 -10.61 19.23 -9.53
CA GLU A 208 -11.93 18.62 -9.62
C GLU A 208 -12.49 18.26 -8.25
N ILE A 209 -11.65 17.70 -7.36
CA ILE A 209 -12.02 17.45 -5.97
C ILE A 209 -12.45 18.75 -5.28
N LEU A 210 -11.67 19.83 -5.42
CA LEU A 210 -11.99 21.11 -4.82
C LEU A 210 -13.33 21.67 -5.35
N LYS A 211 -13.61 21.51 -6.65
CA LYS A 211 -14.90 21.90 -7.23
C LYS A 211 -16.06 21.12 -6.62
N ARG A 212 -15.92 19.79 -6.47
CA ARG A 212 -16.95 18.93 -5.87
C ARG A 212 -17.15 19.29 -4.38
N LEU A 213 -16.09 19.46 -3.60
CA LEU A 213 -16.16 19.81 -2.18
C LEU A 213 -16.91 21.13 -1.93
N LYS A 214 -16.71 22.14 -2.79
CA LYS A 214 -17.45 23.42 -2.68
C LYS A 214 -18.95 23.24 -2.88
N ASN A 215 -19.36 22.26 -3.70
CA ASN A 215 -20.78 22.02 -4.00
C ASN A 215 -21.48 21.23 -2.88
N LEU A 216 -20.74 20.45 -2.07
CA LEU A 216 -21.32 19.62 -0.98
C LEU A 216 -21.92 20.43 0.17
N ASN A 217 -21.55 21.69 0.31
CA ASN A 217 -22.01 22.59 1.39
C ASN A 217 -21.85 22.02 2.81
N ILE A 218 -20.78 21.27 3.06
CA ILE A 218 -20.37 20.76 4.37
C ILE A 218 -18.97 21.27 4.74
N PRO A 219 -18.60 21.30 6.02
CA PRO A 219 -17.25 21.65 6.44
C PRO A 219 -16.23 20.67 5.86
N TYR A 220 -15.14 21.19 5.32
CA TYR A 220 -14.02 20.36 4.88
C TYR A 220 -12.66 21.03 5.09
N THR A 221 -11.62 20.21 5.21
CA THR A 221 -10.21 20.64 5.11
C THR A 221 -9.52 19.85 4.01
N LEU A 222 -8.60 20.51 3.29
CA LEU A 222 -7.74 19.83 2.32
C LEU A 222 -6.30 20.27 2.57
N ARG A 223 -5.46 19.32 2.95
CA ARG A 223 -4.03 19.54 3.24
C ARG A 223 -3.16 18.70 2.28
N SER A 224 -1.91 19.12 2.11
CA SER A 224 -0.94 18.39 1.28
C SER A 224 0.47 18.53 1.86
N ASN A 225 1.35 17.63 1.46
CA ASN A 225 2.78 17.64 1.86
C ASN A 225 3.03 17.61 3.37
N LEU A 226 2.22 16.86 4.11
CA LEU A 226 2.38 16.67 5.54
C LEU A 226 3.57 15.74 5.83
N SER A 227 4.27 16.02 6.93
CA SER A 227 5.16 15.06 7.57
C SER A 227 4.37 13.90 8.17
N GLN A 228 5.04 12.81 8.52
CA GLN A 228 4.35 11.67 9.17
C GLN A 228 3.72 12.07 10.53
N ALA A 229 4.36 12.96 11.28
CA ALA A 229 3.82 13.45 12.55
C ALA A 229 2.54 14.25 12.34
N GLU A 230 2.53 15.21 11.41
CA GLU A 230 1.33 15.98 11.06
C GLU A 230 0.23 15.10 10.49
N LEU A 231 0.59 14.04 9.73
CA LEU A 231 -0.38 13.08 9.20
C LEU A 231 -0.99 12.23 10.33
N ALA A 232 -0.21 11.86 11.35
CA ALA A 232 -0.72 11.18 12.54
C ALA A 232 -1.69 12.07 13.33
N GLU A 233 -1.42 13.38 13.44
CA GLU A 233 -2.36 14.33 14.02
C GLU A 233 -3.67 14.39 13.23
N GLU A 234 -3.59 14.44 11.88
CA GLU A 234 -4.78 14.41 11.03
C GLU A 234 -5.61 13.14 11.22
N TYR A 235 -4.98 11.95 11.29
CA TYR A 235 -5.72 10.71 11.57
C TYR A 235 -6.44 10.78 12.93
N ASN A 236 -5.81 11.29 13.97
CA ASN A 236 -6.40 11.37 15.30
C ASN A 236 -7.60 12.35 15.41
N LEU A 237 -7.88 13.13 14.39
CA LEU A 237 -9.05 14.02 14.30
C LEU A 237 -10.25 13.35 13.60
N LEU A 238 -10.14 12.08 13.18
CA LEU A 238 -11.16 11.38 12.43
C LEU A 238 -12.03 10.50 13.33
N ASP A 239 -13.29 10.32 12.95
CA ASP A 239 -14.13 9.23 13.47
C ASP A 239 -13.97 7.95 12.65
N VAL A 240 -13.75 8.11 11.33
CA VAL A 240 -13.59 7.00 10.39
C VAL A 240 -12.68 7.38 9.24
N PHE A 241 -11.86 6.45 8.80
CA PHE A 241 -11.03 6.62 7.60
C PHE A 241 -11.63 5.84 6.43
N VAL A 242 -11.86 6.50 5.29
CA VAL A 242 -12.39 5.89 4.08
C VAL A 242 -11.29 5.64 3.07
N PHE A 243 -11.17 4.38 2.62
CA PHE A 243 -10.16 3.96 1.65
C PHE A 243 -10.81 3.31 0.42
N PRO A 244 -11.40 4.12 -0.48
CA PRO A 244 -12.28 3.66 -1.55
C PRO A 244 -11.52 3.30 -2.84
N THR A 245 -10.24 2.90 -2.72
CA THR A 245 -9.40 2.56 -3.87
C THR A 245 -10.00 1.40 -4.69
N TYR A 246 -10.00 1.55 -6.01
CA TYR A 246 -10.29 0.45 -6.94
C TYR A 246 -9.09 0.14 -7.87
N ARG A 247 -7.89 0.43 -7.38
CA ARG A 247 -6.65 0.02 -8.04
C ARG A 247 -6.44 -1.47 -7.88
N VAL A 248 -6.37 -2.18 -9.00
CA VAL A 248 -6.09 -3.63 -9.03
C VAL A 248 -4.70 -3.96 -8.47
N ASP A 249 -3.77 -3.00 -8.55
CA ASP A 249 -2.38 -3.10 -8.08
C ASP A 249 -2.14 -2.39 -6.75
N GLU A 250 -3.18 -2.17 -5.93
CA GLU A 250 -3.01 -1.68 -4.56
C GLU A 250 -2.34 -2.78 -3.71
N SER A 251 -1.05 -2.61 -3.42
CA SER A 251 -0.23 -3.69 -2.87
C SER A 251 -0.54 -4.00 -1.40
N LEU A 252 -0.68 -2.97 -0.58
CA LEU A 252 -0.99 -3.11 0.85
C LEU A 252 -1.98 -2.03 1.32
N GLY A 253 -1.70 -0.75 1.00
CA GLY A 253 -2.49 0.37 1.49
C GLY A 253 -2.09 0.80 2.90
N LEU A 254 -0.82 1.19 3.09
CA LEU A 254 -0.26 1.64 4.39
C LEU A 254 -1.13 2.70 5.08
N VAL A 255 -1.74 3.61 4.32
CA VAL A 255 -2.63 4.67 4.88
C VAL A 255 -3.79 4.12 5.72
N GLY A 256 -4.33 2.95 5.36
CA GLY A 256 -5.35 2.28 6.18
C GLY A 256 -4.79 1.75 7.49
N LEU A 257 -3.60 1.15 7.46
CA LEU A 257 -2.91 0.66 8.66
C LEU A 257 -2.43 1.82 9.56
N GLU A 258 -2.00 2.95 8.98
CA GLU A 258 -1.66 4.16 9.71
C GLU A 258 -2.87 4.70 10.47
N ALA A 259 -4.04 4.77 9.82
CA ALA A 259 -5.30 5.15 10.47
C ALA A 259 -5.67 4.16 11.60
N MET A 260 -5.62 2.85 11.33
CA MET A 260 -5.88 1.82 12.34
C MET A 260 -4.93 1.92 13.54
N SER A 261 -3.65 2.22 13.30
CA SER A 261 -2.66 2.43 14.35
C SER A 261 -2.96 3.64 15.23
N CYS A 262 -3.59 4.67 14.67
CA CYS A 262 -4.11 5.83 15.41
C CYS A 262 -5.45 5.54 16.12
N GLY A 263 -5.98 4.33 16.04
CA GLY A 263 -7.25 3.95 16.65
C GLY A 263 -8.47 4.31 15.81
N ILE A 264 -8.28 4.60 14.52
CA ILE A 264 -9.36 5.01 13.62
C ILE A 264 -9.79 3.81 12.76
N PRO A 265 -11.03 3.32 12.88
CA PRO A 265 -11.56 2.26 12.03
C PRO A 265 -11.59 2.66 10.56
N VAL A 266 -11.41 1.66 9.69
CA VAL A 266 -11.30 1.85 8.25
C VAL A 266 -12.49 1.26 7.53
N ILE A 267 -13.11 2.05 6.65
CA ILE A 267 -14.08 1.56 5.65
C ILE A 267 -13.36 1.52 4.30
N ALA A 268 -13.13 0.33 3.76
CA ALA A 268 -12.35 0.16 2.54
C ALA A 268 -13.06 -0.65 1.46
N SER A 269 -12.63 -0.47 0.23
CA SER A 269 -13.05 -1.35 -0.87
C SER A 269 -12.64 -2.80 -0.61
N ASN A 270 -13.53 -3.75 -0.88
CA ASN A 270 -13.30 -5.20 -0.74
C ASN A 270 -12.38 -5.73 -1.85
N MET A 271 -11.19 -5.12 -1.98
CA MET A 271 -10.18 -5.52 -2.96
C MET A 271 -8.77 -5.04 -2.58
N GLY A 272 -7.76 -5.64 -3.20
CA GLY A 272 -6.36 -5.26 -3.01
C GLY A 272 -5.87 -5.46 -1.59
N GLY A 273 -4.80 -4.74 -1.23
CA GLY A 273 -4.16 -4.84 0.08
C GLY A 273 -5.10 -4.71 1.28
N PRO A 274 -6.05 -3.74 1.32
CA PRO A 274 -6.99 -3.59 2.43
C PRO A 274 -7.81 -4.84 2.75
N LYS A 275 -8.26 -5.58 1.75
CA LYS A 275 -8.93 -6.87 1.93
C LYS A 275 -8.07 -7.91 2.68
N GLY A 276 -6.75 -7.75 2.63
CA GLY A 276 -5.82 -8.69 3.28
C GLY A 276 -5.65 -8.48 4.78
N TYR A 277 -6.12 -7.35 5.34
CA TYR A 277 -6.01 -7.05 6.78
C TYR A 277 -7.32 -6.58 7.44
N ILE A 278 -8.35 -6.25 6.67
CA ILE A 278 -9.65 -5.87 7.21
C ILE A 278 -10.57 -7.09 7.28
N ASN A 279 -10.99 -7.42 8.51
CA ASN A 279 -12.07 -8.35 8.82
C ASN A 279 -13.34 -7.52 9.01
N SER A 280 -14.25 -7.53 8.01
CA SER A 280 -15.44 -6.67 8.01
C SER A 280 -16.34 -6.95 9.20
N GLY A 281 -16.66 -5.92 9.98
CA GLY A 281 -17.44 -5.98 11.20
C GLY A 281 -16.63 -6.17 12.47
N GLU A 282 -15.33 -6.50 12.38
CA GLU A 282 -14.44 -6.74 13.53
C GLU A 282 -13.46 -5.58 13.74
N ASN A 283 -12.63 -5.25 12.73
CA ASN A 283 -11.58 -4.22 12.81
C ASN A 283 -11.77 -3.09 11.81
N GLY A 284 -12.84 -3.10 11.03
CA GLY A 284 -13.22 -2.15 10.01
C GLY A 284 -14.42 -2.66 9.23
N LEU A 285 -14.74 -2.02 8.11
CA LEU A 285 -15.82 -2.45 7.22
C LEU A 285 -15.29 -2.54 5.77
N LEU A 286 -15.84 -3.48 5.01
CA LEU A 286 -15.57 -3.61 3.58
C LEU A 286 -16.84 -3.31 2.79
N PHE A 287 -16.68 -2.59 1.67
CA PHE A 287 -17.74 -2.27 0.73
C PHE A 287 -17.37 -2.69 -0.70
N ASN A 288 -18.35 -2.85 -1.57
CA ASN A 288 -18.14 -3.23 -2.97
C ASN A 288 -17.38 -2.13 -3.73
N PRO A 289 -16.29 -2.43 -4.45
CA PRO A 289 -15.51 -1.42 -5.15
C PRO A 289 -16.36 -0.63 -6.16
N LYS A 290 -16.22 0.70 -6.19
CA LYS A 290 -16.95 1.65 -7.03
C LYS A 290 -18.45 1.81 -6.72
N ASP A 291 -18.91 1.28 -5.62
CA ASP A 291 -20.30 1.31 -5.19
C ASP A 291 -20.45 2.38 -4.10
N ALA A 292 -21.00 3.56 -4.48
CA ALA A 292 -21.20 4.68 -3.57
C ALA A 292 -22.34 4.40 -2.57
N ASP A 293 -23.38 3.68 -2.99
CA ASP A 293 -24.51 3.32 -2.14
C ASP A 293 -24.06 2.36 -1.03
N ASP A 294 -23.27 1.34 -1.37
CA ASP A 294 -22.73 0.43 -0.36
C ASP A 294 -21.76 1.14 0.58
N LEU A 295 -20.92 2.08 0.07
CA LEU A 295 -20.05 2.90 0.91
C LEU A 295 -20.85 3.78 1.87
N ALA A 296 -21.90 4.46 1.40
CA ALA A 296 -22.81 5.25 2.25
C ALA A 296 -23.45 4.39 3.32
N SER A 297 -23.98 3.21 2.94
CA SER A 297 -24.54 2.21 3.88
C SER A 297 -23.54 1.78 4.96
N LYS A 298 -22.25 1.55 4.61
CA LYS A 298 -21.21 1.20 5.61
C LYS A 298 -20.88 2.37 6.54
N MET A 299 -20.92 3.62 6.04
CA MET A 299 -20.72 4.80 6.89
C MET A 299 -21.89 4.97 7.86
N MET A 300 -23.15 4.82 7.42
CA MET A 300 -24.33 4.83 8.28
C MET A 300 -24.24 3.71 9.34
N MET A 301 -23.90 2.50 8.90
CA MET A 301 -23.71 1.35 9.78
C MET A 301 -22.67 1.62 10.87
N TYR A 302 -21.51 2.16 10.51
CA TYR A 302 -20.46 2.51 11.49
C TYR A 302 -20.92 3.63 12.43
N ASN A 303 -21.57 4.67 11.92
CA ASN A 303 -22.09 5.77 12.72
C ASN A 303 -23.12 5.30 13.74
N SER A 304 -23.89 4.26 13.44
CA SER A 304 -24.87 3.68 14.37
C SER A 304 -24.24 2.84 15.49
N TYR A 305 -22.94 2.51 15.42
CA TYR A 305 -22.27 1.73 16.45
C TYR A 305 -22.06 2.57 17.71
N THR A 306 -22.45 2.03 18.84
CA THR A 306 -22.34 2.67 20.15
C THR A 306 -21.67 1.73 21.16
N GLY A 307 -21.22 2.28 22.29
CA GLY A 307 -20.69 1.52 23.42
C GLY A 307 -19.60 0.53 23.03
N ASP A 308 -19.73 -0.71 23.53
CA ASP A 308 -18.73 -1.76 23.37
C ASP A 308 -18.44 -2.12 21.91
N LYS A 309 -19.42 -2.03 21.02
CA LYS A 309 -19.24 -2.40 19.61
C LYS A 309 -18.24 -1.47 18.93
N LYS A 310 -18.36 -0.15 19.14
CA LYS A 310 -17.42 0.85 18.61
C LYS A 310 -16.04 0.71 19.24
N ILE A 311 -15.98 0.56 20.57
CA ILE A 311 -14.74 0.36 21.32
C ILE A 311 -14.00 -0.90 20.88
N ASN A 312 -14.69 -2.01 20.71
CA ASN A 312 -14.09 -3.27 20.27
C ASN A 312 -13.55 -3.19 18.86
N MET A 313 -14.23 -2.52 17.93
CA MET A 313 -13.71 -2.29 16.58
C MET A 313 -12.43 -1.46 16.59
N ILE A 314 -12.39 -0.38 17.38
CA ILE A 314 -11.18 0.45 17.56
C ILE A 314 -10.02 -0.39 18.12
N ARG A 315 -10.26 -1.17 19.18
CA ARG A 315 -9.22 -2.05 19.77
C ARG A 315 -8.71 -3.09 18.77
N SER A 316 -9.60 -3.70 18.01
CA SER A 316 -9.26 -4.68 16.98
C SER A 316 -8.48 -4.04 15.83
N ALA A 317 -8.80 -2.80 15.44
CA ALA A 317 -8.05 -2.04 14.46
C ALA A 317 -6.60 -1.79 14.91
N VAL A 318 -6.40 -1.27 16.13
CA VAL A 318 -5.07 -1.05 16.72
C VAL A 318 -4.29 -2.36 16.80
N LYS A 319 -4.91 -3.45 17.27
CA LYS A 319 -4.28 -4.76 17.34
C LYS A 319 -3.83 -5.25 15.97
N THR A 320 -4.65 -5.10 14.95
CA THR A 320 -4.30 -5.44 13.56
C THR A 320 -3.10 -4.63 13.09
N ALA A 321 -3.09 -3.31 13.30
CA ALA A 321 -1.99 -2.43 12.89
C ALA A 321 -0.66 -2.79 13.58
N ALA A 322 -0.69 -3.25 14.82
CA ALA A 322 0.51 -3.67 15.56
C ALA A 322 1.26 -4.85 14.90
N ASP A 323 0.56 -5.70 14.15
CA ASP A 323 1.21 -6.76 13.36
C ASP A 323 2.02 -6.23 12.18
N TYR A 324 1.79 -4.98 11.81
CA TYR A 324 2.48 -4.27 10.72
C TYR A 324 3.49 -3.24 11.23
N ASP A 325 3.89 -3.28 12.51
CA ASP A 325 4.93 -2.39 13.04
C ASP A 325 6.26 -2.56 12.28
N SER A 326 6.88 -1.44 11.92
CA SER A 326 8.05 -1.43 11.04
C SER A 326 9.27 -2.15 11.64
N LYS A 327 9.43 -2.14 12.97
CA LYS A 327 10.52 -2.88 13.63
C LYS A 327 10.28 -4.38 13.59
N LYS A 328 9.03 -4.82 13.84
CA LYS A 328 8.63 -6.22 13.74
C LYS A 328 8.84 -6.74 12.32
N VAL A 329 8.32 -6.03 11.33
CA VAL A 329 8.42 -6.34 9.90
C VAL A 329 9.88 -6.38 9.43
N LYS A 330 10.71 -5.44 9.88
CA LYS A 330 12.16 -5.42 9.60
C LYS A 330 12.83 -6.68 10.17
N ASN A 331 12.58 -7.03 11.43
CA ASN A 331 13.19 -8.18 12.08
C ASN A 331 12.80 -9.51 11.39
N GLU A 332 11.54 -9.67 10.99
CA GLU A 332 11.08 -10.83 10.23
C GLU A 332 11.81 -10.95 8.89
N LEU A 333 11.98 -9.83 8.17
CA LEU A 333 12.75 -9.79 6.93
C LEU A 333 14.21 -10.18 7.15
N ILE A 334 14.90 -9.59 8.14
CA ILE A 334 16.29 -9.89 8.43
C ILE A 334 16.48 -11.38 8.78
N THR A 335 15.59 -11.91 9.59
CA THR A 335 15.61 -13.34 9.94
C THR A 335 15.45 -14.22 8.70
N PHE A 336 14.49 -13.87 7.84
CA PHE A 336 14.26 -14.56 6.57
C PHE A 336 15.49 -14.49 5.66
N LEU A 337 16.12 -13.31 5.51
CA LEU A 337 17.31 -13.11 4.68
C LEU A 337 18.52 -13.91 5.19
N LYS A 338 18.74 -13.96 6.51
CA LYS A 338 19.88 -14.68 7.14
C LYS A 338 19.75 -16.20 7.03
N ASN A 339 18.56 -16.72 6.81
CA ASN A 339 18.29 -18.16 6.67
C ASN A 339 18.42 -18.66 5.20
N GLN A 340 18.74 -17.77 4.24
CA GLN A 340 18.94 -18.12 2.84
C GLN A 340 20.42 -18.32 2.48
#